data_54d50811861e45be926aba4e86b7651a
#
_entry.id   54d50811861e45be926aba4e86b7651a
#
_cell.length_a   1.000
_cell.length_b   1.000
_cell.length_c   1.000
_cell.angle_alpha   90.00
_cell.angle_beta   90.00
_cell.angle_gamma   90.00
#
_symmetry.space_group_name_H-M   'P 1'
#
loop_
_entity.id
_entity.type
_entity.pdbx_description
1 polymer ?
#
loop_
_entity_poly.entity_id
_entity_poly.type
_entity_poly.pdbx_seq_one_letter_code
_entity_poly.pdbx_strand_id
1 'polypeptide(L)'
;MSLTIPVIREPGFDHAPWFNGIIHGASAEARRRGVVCRVRECAADELPGLRFDDIESHIRPVILVGSSVEWLSNVKSLCADVSLRPILAGNCMDEGLFFPISTVSVNRSHAIMRLTGELYDSGRRNFALVGSLPDSFTDIHRRELFASVLKSFGLYREDAFYDQTDGLAECLTRFGKDVEKYDTVFFTNDIIALCFAPRAAAMGIAIPRDLVPVGFGNLPLSAAMLPQLISFSLDFVQIGRTSLKTALELSRHPEQLSCKIELACGICRGSDVCISAAGFDAEEMAYDDREYGALCYIDRLFSAGDRLSLDILRGLNEELTYSEIAERLFLSDSALRYRIRNIFSGLGAVSRADARRLTGRYLTLGIHNLC
;
A
#
# COMPACT_ATOMS: atom_id res chain seq x y z
N MET A 1 -20.90 -29.55 -8.15
CA MET A 1 -20.70 -28.41 -7.22
C MET A 1 -19.70 -27.43 -7.84
N SER A 2 -19.81 -26.12 -7.57
CA SER A 2 -18.83 -25.14 -8.04
C SER A 2 -17.56 -25.28 -7.20
N LEU A 3 -16.39 -25.26 -7.83
CA LEU A 3 -15.10 -25.30 -7.13
C LEU A 3 -14.97 -24.08 -6.22
N THR A 4 -14.59 -24.30 -4.96
CA THR A 4 -14.37 -23.23 -3.97
C THR A 4 -12.88 -23.08 -3.71
N ILE A 5 -12.34 -21.85 -3.85
CA ILE A 5 -10.96 -21.49 -3.53
C ILE A 5 -10.98 -20.59 -2.29
N PRO A 6 -10.45 -21.05 -1.15
CA PRO A 6 -10.32 -20.22 0.04
C PRO A 6 -9.22 -19.17 -0.15
N VAL A 7 -9.50 -17.97 0.34
CA VAL A 7 -8.54 -16.88 0.47
C VAL A 7 -8.45 -16.52 1.95
N ILE A 8 -7.32 -16.83 2.55
CA ILE A 8 -7.04 -16.53 3.96
C ILE A 8 -6.27 -15.24 4.02
N ARG A 9 -6.81 -14.29 4.77
CA ARG A 9 -6.21 -12.98 4.93
C ARG A 9 -5.80 -12.73 6.37
N GLU A 10 -4.67 -12.05 6.54
CA GLU A 10 -4.21 -11.55 7.82
C GLU A 10 -5.13 -10.39 8.27
N PRO A 11 -5.58 -10.34 9.55
CA PRO A 11 -6.34 -9.20 10.07
C PRO A 11 -5.48 -7.93 10.18
N GLY A 12 -6.15 -6.77 10.27
CA GLY A 12 -5.49 -5.48 10.51
C GLY A 12 -5.07 -4.70 9.25
N PHE A 13 -5.20 -5.27 8.06
CA PHE A 13 -4.82 -4.62 6.79
C PHE A 13 -6.00 -4.12 5.96
N ASP A 14 -7.18 -3.94 6.54
CA ASP A 14 -8.41 -3.57 5.81
C ASP A 14 -8.31 -2.24 5.05
N HIS A 15 -7.45 -1.35 5.48
CA HIS A 15 -7.25 -0.05 4.84
C HIS A 15 -6.09 -0.03 3.84
N ALA A 16 -5.26 -1.09 3.78
CA ALA A 16 -4.11 -1.14 2.90
C ALA A 16 -4.51 -1.35 1.43
N PRO A 17 -4.16 -0.44 0.50
CA PRO A 17 -4.53 -0.55 -0.91
C PRO A 17 -4.05 -1.84 -1.57
N TRP A 18 -2.82 -2.29 -1.23
CA TRP A 18 -2.22 -3.51 -1.77
C TRP A 18 -3.05 -4.76 -1.41
N PHE A 19 -3.50 -4.82 -0.17
CA PHE A 19 -4.27 -5.94 0.37
C PHE A 19 -5.63 -6.07 -0.32
N ASN A 20 -6.37 -4.96 -0.38
CA ASN A 20 -7.66 -4.89 -1.04
C ASN A 20 -7.55 -5.17 -2.55
N GLY A 21 -6.50 -4.68 -3.20
CA GLY A 21 -6.22 -4.94 -4.62
C GLY A 21 -6.07 -6.44 -4.91
N ILE A 22 -5.29 -7.15 -4.10
CA ILE A 22 -5.08 -8.61 -4.26
C ILE A 22 -6.41 -9.37 -4.11
N ILE A 23 -7.17 -9.09 -3.05
CA ILE A 23 -8.46 -9.75 -2.78
C ILE A 23 -9.46 -9.44 -3.88
N HIS A 24 -9.53 -8.19 -4.33
CA HIS A 24 -10.39 -7.80 -5.44
C HIS A 24 -10.02 -8.56 -6.73
N GLY A 25 -8.73 -8.63 -7.06
CA GLY A 25 -8.24 -9.33 -8.24
C GLY A 25 -8.57 -10.82 -8.24
N ALA A 26 -8.36 -11.50 -7.10
CA ALA A 26 -8.72 -12.90 -6.94
C ALA A 26 -10.23 -13.12 -7.09
N SER A 27 -11.05 -12.32 -6.43
CA SER A 27 -12.50 -12.39 -6.47
C SER A 27 -13.08 -12.10 -7.86
N ALA A 28 -12.52 -11.13 -8.59
CA ALA A 28 -12.91 -10.79 -9.95
C ALA A 28 -12.61 -11.94 -10.92
N GLU A 29 -11.42 -12.53 -10.82
CA GLU A 29 -11.03 -13.67 -11.66
C GLU A 29 -11.87 -14.91 -11.34
N ALA A 30 -12.21 -15.14 -10.06
CA ALA A 30 -13.08 -16.22 -9.65
C ALA A 30 -14.47 -16.11 -10.32
N ARG A 31 -15.10 -14.92 -10.24
CA ARG A 31 -16.38 -14.67 -10.92
C ARG A 31 -16.26 -14.93 -12.43
N ARG A 32 -15.20 -14.48 -13.07
CA ARG A 32 -14.95 -14.71 -14.52
C ARG A 32 -14.85 -16.19 -14.87
N ARG A 33 -14.35 -17.02 -13.96
CA ARG A 33 -14.15 -18.46 -14.12
C ARG A 33 -15.30 -19.33 -13.64
N GLY A 34 -16.35 -18.74 -13.05
CA GLY A 34 -17.47 -19.48 -12.48
C GLY A 34 -17.11 -20.30 -11.24
N VAL A 35 -16.08 -19.88 -10.49
CA VAL A 35 -15.65 -20.51 -9.23
C VAL A 35 -15.98 -19.60 -8.05
N VAL A 36 -16.12 -20.20 -6.86
CA VAL A 36 -16.37 -19.47 -5.62
C VAL A 36 -15.03 -19.08 -4.99
N CYS A 37 -14.85 -17.78 -4.72
CA CYS A 37 -13.73 -17.28 -3.92
C CYS A 37 -14.27 -16.99 -2.51
N ARG A 38 -13.82 -17.74 -1.49
CA ARG A 38 -14.25 -17.57 -0.10
C ARG A 38 -13.16 -16.88 0.71
N VAL A 39 -13.37 -15.62 1.04
CA VAL A 39 -12.43 -14.82 1.85
C VAL A 39 -12.74 -15.02 3.33
N ARG A 40 -11.71 -15.33 4.13
CA ARG A 40 -11.77 -15.49 5.58
C ARG A 40 -10.55 -14.81 6.23
N GLU A 41 -10.78 -14.11 7.33
CA GLU A 41 -9.70 -13.68 8.22
C GLU A 41 -9.22 -14.83 9.08
N CYS A 42 -7.92 -14.82 9.38
CA CYS A 42 -7.28 -15.78 10.25
C CYS A 42 -6.08 -15.10 10.92
N ALA A 43 -6.06 -15.06 12.25
CA ALA A 43 -4.93 -14.56 13.01
C ALA A 43 -3.72 -15.51 12.93
N ALA A 44 -2.53 -15.05 13.30
CA ALA A 44 -1.31 -15.82 13.17
C ALA A 44 -1.35 -17.13 13.98
N ASP A 45 -1.89 -17.08 15.18
CA ASP A 45 -2.03 -18.24 16.10
C ASP A 45 -3.12 -19.24 15.67
N GLU A 46 -4.08 -18.81 14.85
CA GLU A 46 -5.14 -19.66 14.31
C GLU A 46 -4.70 -20.50 13.10
N LEU A 47 -3.66 -20.03 12.36
CA LEU A 47 -3.19 -20.71 11.14
C LEU A 47 -2.86 -22.19 11.32
N PRO A 48 -2.15 -22.62 12.39
CA PRO A 48 -1.84 -24.05 12.59
C PRO A 48 -3.06 -24.94 12.79
N GLY A 49 -4.16 -24.35 13.26
CA GLY A 49 -5.44 -25.05 13.49
C GLY A 49 -6.42 -24.99 12.32
N LEU A 50 -6.07 -24.30 11.24
CA LEU A 50 -6.99 -24.06 10.12
C LEU A 50 -7.35 -25.37 9.40
N ARG A 51 -8.65 -25.59 9.16
CA ARG A 51 -9.20 -26.75 8.47
C ARG A 51 -10.04 -26.32 7.29
N PHE A 52 -10.08 -27.19 6.27
CA PHE A 52 -10.79 -27.00 5.01
C PHE A 52 -11.65 -28.23 4.67
N ASP A 53 -12.21 -28.87 5.68
CA ASP A 53 -12.96 -30.13 5.55
C ASP A 53 -14.27 -29.96 4.77
N ASP A 54 -14.75 -28.72 4.62
CA ASP A 54 -15.90 -28.33 3.82
C ASP A 54 -15.58 -28.25 2.30
N ILE A 55 -14.34 -28.47 1.90
CA ILE A 55 -13.90 -28.45 0.50
C ILE A 55 -13.70 -29.89 0.04
N GLU A 56 -14.66 -30.37 -0.74
CA GLU A 56 -14.61 -31.71 -1.36
C GLU A 56 -13.60 -31.75 -2.53
N SER A 57 -12.31 -31.81 -2.22
CA SER A 57 -11.25 -31.96 -3.22
C SER A 57 -10.04 -32.65 -2.61
N HIS A 58 -9.42 -33.55 -3.38
CA HIS A 58 -8.17 -34.19 -2.98
C HIS A 58 -7.01 -33.21 -2.90
N ILE A 59 -7.02 -32.16 -3.71
CA ILE A 59 -6.05 -31.06 -3.69
C ILE A 59 -6.80 -29.77 -3.44
N ARG A 60 -6.38 -29.06 -2.40
CA ARG A 60 -7.04 -27.85 -1.90
C ARG A 60 -6.07 -26.66 -1.98
N PRO A 61 -6.05 -25.92 -3.09
CA PRO A 61 -5.30 -24.68 -3.17
C PRO A 61 -5.88 -23.64 -2.21
N VAL A 62 -5.00 -22.92 -1.50
CA VAL A 62 -5.36 -21.87 -0.55
C VAL A 62 -4.54 -20.63 -0.85
N ILE A 63 -5.20 -19.51 -1.15
CA ILE A 63 -4.53 -18.24 -1.36
C ILE A 63 -4.34 -17.56 -0.01
N LEU A 64 -3.13 -17.10 0.25
CA LEU A 64 -2.69 -16.49 1.51
C LEU A 64 -2.29 -15.05 1.24
N VAL A 65 -2.86 -14.11 2.00
CA VAL A 65 -2.59 -12.67 1.86
C VAL A 65 -2.23 -12.11 3.23
N GLY A 66 -0.98 -11.78 3.46
CA GLY A 66 -0.46 -11.25 4.72
C GLY A 66 0.97 -10.74 4.56
N SER A 67 1.46 -10.03 5.56
CA SER A 67 2.77 -9.37 5.50
C SER A 67 3.55 -9.40 6.81
N SER A 68 2.94 -9.68 7.98
CA SER A 68 3.72 -9.71 9.22
C SER A 68 4.62 -10.95 9.28
N VAL A 69 5.76 -10.80 9.92
CA VAL A 69 6.74 -11.88 10.10
C VAL A 69 6.12 -13.04 10.85
N GLU A 70 5.36 -12.76 11.91
CA GLU A 70 4.70 -13.77 12.73
C GLU A 70 3.70 -14.59 11.92
N TRP A 71 2.81 -13.90 11.16
CA TRP A 71 1.80 -14.55 10.35
C TRP A 71 2.43 -15.43 9.28
N LEU A 72 3.41 -14.91 8.54
CA LEU A 72 4.12 -15.64 7.50
C LEU A 72 4.90 -16.85 8.05
N SER A 73 5.47 -16.72 9.24
CA SER A 73 6.15 -17.85 9.90
C SER A 73 5.19 -19.01 10.19
N ASN A 74 3.96 -18.71 10.55
CA ASN A 74 2.92 -19.71 10.83
C ASN A 74 2.30 -20.32 9.55
N VAL A 75 2.44 -19.69 8.39
CA VAL A 75 1.99 -20.25 7.09
C VAL A 75 2.63 -21.62 6.83
N LYS A 76 3.85 -21.84 7.28
CA LYS A 76 4.58 -23.12 7.12
C LYS A 76 3.81 -24.30 7.72
N SER A 77 3.02 -24.08 8.77
CA SER A 77 2.21 -25.12 9.41
C SER A 77 1.18 -25.75 8.45
N LEU A 78 0.70 -24.99 7.47
CA LEU A 78 -0.24 -25.49 6.46
C LEU A 78 0.40 -26.52 5.53
N CYS A 79 1.71 -26.54 5.40
CA CYS A 79 2.43 -27.53 4.57
C CYS A 79 2.44 -28.94 5.18
N ALA A 80 2.05 -29.09 6.45
CA ALA A 80 1.89 -30.40 7.08
C ALA A 80 0.72 -31.21 6.48
N ASP A 81 -0.30 -30.54 5.95
CA ASP A 81 -1.37 -31.19 5.18
C ASP A 81 -0.97 -31.31 3.72
N VAL A 82 -0.59 -32.50 3.30
CA VAL A 82 -0.14 -32.81 1.93
C VAL A 82 -1.21 -32.58 0.85
N SER A 83 -2.47 -32.43 1.25
CA SER A 83 -3.56 -32.08 0.33
C SER A 83 -3.67 -30.56 0.08
N LEU A 84 -3.08 -29.73 0.93
CA LEU A 84 -3.06 -28.29 0.75
C LEU A 84 -2.01 -27.84 -0.27
N ARG A 85 -2.33 -26.79 -1.00
CA ARG A 85 -1.40 -26.08 -1.89
C ARG A 85 -1.43 -24.60 -1.52
N PRO A 86 -0.62 -24.18 -0.54
CA PRO A 86 -0.55 -22.79 -0.14
C PRO A 86 0.03 -21.92 -1.26
N ILE A 87 -0.58 -20.76 -1.50
CA ILE A 87 -0.16 -19.76 -2.51
C ILE A 87 -0.05 -18.43 -1.80
N LEU A 88 1.16 -17.97 -1.56
CA LEU A 88 1.41 -16.67 -0.96
C LEU A 88 1.31 -15.58 -2.05
N ALA A 89 0.36 -14.66 -1.89
CA ALA A 89 0.07 -13.60 -2.82
C ALA A 89 0.68 -12.26 -2.36
N GLY A 90 1.54 -11.67 -3.18
CA GLY A 90 2.17 -10.37 -2.94
C GLY A 90 3.54 -10.44 -2.28
N ASN A 91 3.87 -11.55 -1.64
CA ASN A 91 5.16 -11.80 -0.99
C ASN A 91 5.88 -13.01 -1.57
N CYS A 92 7.17 -13.14 -1.30
CA CYS A 92 7.96 -14.32 -1.57
C CYS A 92 8.60 -14.80 -0.26
N MET A 93 8.76 -16.09 -0.13
CA MET A 93 9.53 -16.70 0.96
C MET A 93 10.71 -17.43 0.33
N ASP A 94 11.93 -17.07 0.72
CA ASP A 94 13.16 -17.71 0.21
C ASP A 94 13.34 -19.14 0.70
N GLU A 95 12.62 -19.52 1.76
CA GLU A 95 12.65 -20.86 2.33
C GLU A 95 11.87 -21.93 1.54
N GLY A 96 11.44 -21.62 0.33
CA GLY A 96 10.69 -22.53 -0.55
C GLY A 96 11.44 -23.82 -0.97
N LEU A 97 12.71 -23.96 -0.55
CA LEU A 97 13.43 -25.22 -0.68
C LEU A 97 12.97 -26.29 0.33
N PHE A 98 12.38 -25.86 1.46
CA PHE A 98 11.96 -26.75 2.53
C PHE A 98 10.43 -26.95 2.60
N PHE A 99 9.67 -26.02 2.04
CA PHE A 99 8.21 -26.03 2.08
C PHE A 99 7.61 -25.83 0.69
N PRO A 100 6.63 -26.64 0.28
CA PRO A 100 5.98 -26.51 -1.02
C PRO A 100 4.96 -25.36 -1.04
N ILE A 101 5.42 -24.13 -0.80
CA ILE A 101 4.60 -22.92 -0.87
C ILE A 101 4.78 -22.29 -2.25
N SER A 102 3.67 -22.11 -2.95
CA SER A 102 3.66 -21.31 -4.17
C SER A 102 3.73 -19.82 -3.84
N THR A 103 4.37 -19.04 -4.71
CA THR A 103 4.43 -17.59 -4.55
C THR A 103 4.00 -16.88 -5.83
N VAL A 104 3.21 -15.82 -5.69
CA VAL A 104 2.94 -14.84 -6.73
C VAL A 104 3.40 -13.49 -6.23
N SER A 105 4.55 -13.05 -6.66
CA SER A 105 5.22 -11.84 -6.18
C SER A 105 5.57 -10.89 -7.32
N VAL A 106 6.14 -9.73 -7.00
CA VAL A 106 6.62 -8.74 -7.97
C VAL A 106 8.15 -8.65 -7.86
N ASN A 107 8.85 -8.75 -8.98
CA ASN A 107 10.29 -8.57 -9.03
C ASN A 107 10.65 -7.08 -8.87
N ARG A 108 10.93 -6.70 -7.63
CA ARG A 108 11.31 -5.33 -7.27
C ARG A 108 12.80 -5.05 -7.47
N SER A 109 13.64 -6.10 -7.43
CA SER A 109 15.10 -5.97 -7.43
C SER A 109 15.60 -5.25 -8.68
N HIS A 110 15.19 -5.73 -9.85
CA HIS A 110 15.58 -5.14 -11.12
C HIS A 110 15.09 -3.69 -11.26
N ALA A 111 13.86 -3.39 -10.81
CA ALA A 111 13.29 -2.05 -10.91
C ALA A 111 14.02 -1.06 -9.98
N ILE A 112 14.32 -1.45 -8.73
CA ILE A 112 15.06 -0.61 -7.78
C ILE A 112 16.47 -0.36 -8.29
N MET A 113 17.18 -1.40 -8.75
CA MET A 113 18.53 -1.25 -9.30
C MET A 113 18.56 -0.32 -10.51
N ARG A 114 17.62 -0.48 -11.44
CA ARG A 114 17.52 0.36 -12.64
C ARG A 114 17.27 1.83 -12.28
N LEU A 115 16.28 2.10 -11.41
CA LEU A 115 15.97 3.47 -11.01
C LEU A 115 17.14 4.13 -10.23
N THR A 116 17.77 3.39 -9.33
CA THR A 116 18.94 3.88 -8.59
C THR A 116 20.07 4.22 -9.54
N GLY A 117 20.33 3.39 -10.57
CA GLY A 117 21.34 3.67 -11.60
C GLY A 117 21.01 4.94 -12.40
N GLU A 118 19.78 5.10 -12.85
CA GLU A 118 19.34 6.29 -13.59
C GLU A 118 19.47 7.57 -12.74
N LEU A 119 19.09 7.51 -11.44
CA LEU A 119 19.27 8.63 -10.52
C LEU A 119 20.74 8.92 -10.24
N TYR A 120 21.57 7.88 -10.11
CA TYR A 120 23.01 8.01 -9.98
C TYR A 120 23.63 8.69 -11.21
N ASP A 121 23.23 8.29 -12.41
CA ASP A 121 23.72 8.87 -13.67
C ASP A 121 23.27 10.34 -13.83
N SER A 122 22.12 10.71 -13.25
CA SER A 122 21.65 12.10 -13.20
C SER A 122 22.35 12.97 -12.13
N GLY A 123 23.29 12.40 -11.37
CA GLY A 123 24.09 13.12 -10.36
C GLY A 123 23.62 12.97 -8.93
N ARG A 124 22.56 12.20 -8.64
CA ARG A 124 22.08 11.95 -7.27
C ARG A 124 23.05 11.02 -6.53
N ARG A 125 23.33 11.31 -5.26
CA ARG A 125 24.33 10.58 -4.46
C ARG A 125 23.88 10.25 -3.05
N ASN A 126 22.88 10.95 -2.53
CA ASN A 126 22.47 10.87 -1.13
C ASN A 126 21.06 10.30 -1.02
N PHE A 127 20.98 9.00 -0.81
CA PHE A 127 19.72 8.24 -0.82
C PHE A 127 19.28 7.90 0.59
N ALA A 128 17.98 8.01 0.88
CA ALA A 128 17.36 7.51 2.10
C ALA A 128 16.24 6.53 1.81
N LEU A 129 15.95 5.62 2.76
CA LEU A 129 14.75 4.78 2.81
C LEU A 129 13.96 5.13 4.06
N VAL A 130 12.68 5.48 3.89
CA VAL A 130 11.82 6.01 4.95
C VAL A 130 10.52 5.23 5.04
N GLY A 131 10.13 4.90 6.27
CA GLY A 131 8.82 4.33 6.58
C GLY A 131 8.77 2.80 6.62
N SER A 132 9.91 2.11 6.79
CA SER A 132 9.93 0.66 6.95
C SER A 132 9.28 0.23 8.26
N LEU A 133 8.35 -0.73 8.20
CA LEU A 133 7.78 -1.37 9.37
C LEU A 133 8.71 -2.53 9.80
N PRO A 134 9.20 -2.55 11.06
CA PRO A 134 10.13 -3.58 11.53
C PRO A 134 9.53 -4.99 11.55
N ASP A 135 8.20 -5.09 11.71
CA ASP A 135 7.47 -6.36 11.77
C ASP A 135 6.89 -6.79 10.41
N SER A 136 7.10 -6.01 9.35
CA SER A 136 6.66 -6.35 7.99
C SER A 136 7.76 -7.08 7.23
N PHE A 137 7.50 -8.35 6.90
CA PHE A 137 8.40 -9.15 6.06
C PHE A 137 8.73 -8.44 4.73
N THR A 138 7.72 -7.83 4.10
CA THR A 138 7.91 -7.08 2.86
C THR A 138 8.87 -5.90 3.02
N ASP A 139 8.79 -5.18 4.15
CA ASP A 139 9.63 -4.01 4.40
C ASP A 139 11.04 -4.39 4.83
N ILE A 140 11.20 -5.46 5.61
CA ILE A 140 12.52 -6.03 5.93
C ILE A 140 13.24 -6.41 4.64
N HIS A 141 12.60 -7.19 3.77
CA HIS A 141 13.20 -7.60 2.49
C HIS A 141 13.48 -6.41 1.56
N ARG A 142 12.60 -5.40 1.54
CA ARG A 142 12.82 -4.16 0.77
C ARG A 142 14.03 -3.39 1.28
N ARG A 143 14.20 -3.30 2.61
CA ARG A 143 15.35 -2.65 3.24
C ARG A 143 16.67 -3.35 2.87
N GLU A 144 16.69 -4.69 2.96
CA GLU A 144 17.87 -5.49 2.59
C GLU A 144 18.23 -5.32 1.11
N LEU A 145 17.23 -5.37 0.24
CA LEU A 145 17.40 -5.17 -1.18
C LEU A 145 17.93 -3.77 -1.49
N PHE A 146 17.34 -2.73 -0.90
CA PHE A 146 17.79 -1.35 -1.09
C PHE A 146 19.21 -1.15 -0.59
N ALA A 147 19.55 -1.68 0.59
CA ALA A 147 20.91 -1.66 1.12
C ALA A 147 21.90 -2.35 0.18
N SER A 148 21.54 -3.52 -0.38
CA SER A 148 22.36 -4.25 -1.35
C SER A 148 22.60 -3.44 -2.63
N VAL A 149 21.55 -2.82 -3.16
CA VAL A 149 21.64 -1.95 -4.35
C VAL A 149 22.56 -0.76 -4.06
N LEU A 150 22.38 -0.03 -2.95
CA LEU A 150 23.24 1.11 -2.61
C LEU A 150 24.71 0.69 -2.40
N LYS A 151 24.96 -0.48 -1.82
CA LYS A 151 26.32 -1.03 -1.70
C LYS A 151 26.97 -1.25 -3.07
N SER A 152 26.23 -1.72 -4.05
CA SER A 152 26.74 -1.96 -5.41
C SER A 152 27.15 -0.67 -6.15
N PHE A 153 26.54 0.48 -5.76
CA PHE A 153 26.90 1.82 -6.28
C PHE A 153 27.89 2.57 -5.38
N GLY A 154 28.32 2.01 -4.23
CA GLY A 154 29.17 2.72 -3.27
C GLY A 154 28.47 3.85 -2.51
N LEU A 155 27.13 3.81 -2.42
CA LEU A 155 26.27 4.85 -1.85
C LEU A 155 25.67 4.49 -0.49
N TYR A 156 25.95 3.29 0.02
CA TYR A 156 25.37 2.81 1.26
C TYR A 156 25.80 3.64 2.47
N ARG A 157 24.82 4.04 3.26
CA ARG A 157 24.99 4.70 4.56
C ARG A 157 24.03 4.05 5.56
N GLU A 158 24.54 3.69 6.71
CA GLU A 158 23.73 3.01 7.76
C GLU A 158 22.68 3.96 8.35
N ASP A 159 23.02 5.25 8.49
CA ASP A 159 22.15 6.31 9.03
C ASP A 159 21.05 6.79 8.07
N ALA A 160 20.96 6.21 6.86
CA ALA A 160 20.00 6.60 5.82
C ALA A 160 18.69 5.76 5.84
N PHE A 161 18.44 5.00 6.90
CA PHE A 161 17.28 4.13 7.03
C PHE A 161 16.41 4.53 8.21
N TYR A 162 15.21 5.01 7.93
CA TYR A 162 14.24 5.50 8.90
C TYR A 162 13.06 4.53 8.98
N ASP A 163 12.97 3.80 10.08
CA ASP A 163 11.87 2.87 10.35
C ASP A 163 10.79 3.45 11.25
N GLN A 164 9.67 2.74 11.33
CA GLN A 164 8.49 3.10 12.12
C GLN A 164 8.47 2.41 13.50
N THR A 165 9.61 2.15 14.11
CA THR A 165 9.66 1.50 15.43
C THR A 165 8.83 2.25 16.48
N ASP A 166 8.86 3.58 16.42
CA ASP A 166 8.12 4.46 17.34
C ASP A 166 6.90 5.14 16.64
N GLY A 167 6.39 4.53 15.56
CA GLY A 167 5.30 5.05 14.75
C GLY A 167 5.74 5.89 13.56
N LEU A 168 4.80 6.14 12.63
CA LEU A 168 5.09 6.86 11.39
C LEU A 168 5.38 8.34 11.66
N ALA A 169 4.66 8.97 12.59
CA ALA A 169 4.83 10.38 12.92
C ALA A 169 6.27 10.65 13.41
N GLU A 170 6.79 9.83 14.30
CA GLU A 170 8.17 9.97 14.80
C GLU A 170 9.20 9.66 13.71
N CYS A 171 8.98 8.63 12.90
CA CYS A 171 9.81 8.31 11.75
C CYS A 171 9.98 9.51 10.81
N LEU A 172 8.87 10.13 10.41
CA LEU A 172 8.88 11.29 9.52
C LEU A 172 9.46 12.54 10.20
N THR A 173 9.29 12.69 11.51
CA THR A 173 9.90 13.78 12.29
C THR A 173 11.42 13.64 12.33
N ARG A 174 11.94 12.42 12.57
CA ARG A 174 13.39 12.14 12.51
C ARG A 174 13.96 12.40 11.12
N PHE A 175 13.30 11.88 10.08
CA PHE A 175 13.71 12.11 8.70
C PHE A 175 13.69 13.60 8.34
N GLY A 176 12.66 14.36 8.76
CA GLY A 176 12.54 15.79 8.50
C GLY A 176 13.71 16.61 9.06
N LYS A 177 14.25 16.24 10.23
CA LYS A 177 15.45 16.89 10.81
C LYS A 177 16.71 16.68 9.98
N ASP A 178 16.74 15.57 9.24
CA ASP A 178 17.92 15.14 8.49
C ASP A 178 17.76 15.31 6.96
N VAL A 179 16.62 15.79 6.49
CA VAL A 179 16.24 15.78 5.08
C VAL A 179 17.25 16.46 4.15
N GLU A 180 17.90 17.52 4.62
CA GLU A 180 18.94 18.26 3.86
C GLU A 180 20.20 17.43 3.55
N LYS A 181 20.38 16.29 4.22
CA LYS A 181 21.46 15.35 3.94
C LYS A 181 21.23 14.51 2.67
N TYR A 182 20.01 14.55 2.13
CA TYR A 182 19.55 13.67 1.07
C TYR A 182 19.09 14.45 -0.15
N ASP A 183 19.29 13.86 -1.33
CA ASP A 183 18.81 14.37 -2.61
C ASP A 183 17.74 13.45 -3.23
N THR A 184 17.57 12.25 -2.66
CA THR A 184 16.64 11.23 -3.10
C THR A 184 16.09 10.45 -1.89
N VAL A 185 14.80 10.30 -1.82
CA VAL A 185 14.15 9.52 -0.76
C VAL A 185 13.23 8.45 -1.33
N PHE A 186 13.44 7.21 -0.91
CA PHE A 186 12.55 6.10 -1.16
C PHE A 186 11.61 5.94 0.03
N PHE A 187 10.34 6.18 -0.16
CA PHE A 187 9.29 5.87 0.81
C PHE A 187 8.80 4.44 0.59
N THR A 188 8.50 3.70 1.65
CA THR A 188 8.06 2.30 1.51
C THR A 188 6.69 2.16 0.84
N ASN A 189 5.91 3.24 0.75
CA ASN A 189 4.72 3.34 -0.11
C ASN A 189 4.39 4.80 -0.45
N ASP A 190 3.51 4.99 -1.43
CA ASP A 190 3.10 6.31 -1.92
C ASP A 190 2.38 7.15 -0.87
N ILE A 191 1.62 6.53 0.04
CA ILE A 191 0.90 7.27 1.09
C ILE A 191 1.86 7.95 2.06
N ILE A 192 2.97 7.29 2.40
CA ILE A 192 4.01 7.91 3.24
C ILE A 192 4.65 9.10 2.55
N ALA A 193 4.88 9.01 1.23
CA ALA A 193 5.35 10.14 0.43
C ALA A 193 4.35 11.31 0.48
N LEU A 194 3.04 11.01 0.37
CA LEU A 194 1.98 12.03 0.52
C LEU A 194 1.97 12.65 1.93
N CYS A 195 2.16 11.86 2.98
CA CYS A 195 2.27 12.40 4.35
C CYS A 195 3.46 13.36 4.48
N PHE A 196 4.57 13.10 3.81
CA PHE A 196 5.78 13.93 3.89
C PHE A 196 5.74 15.19 3.02
N ALA A 197 5.17 15.12 1.82
CA ALA A 197 5.26 16.17 0.80
C ALA A 197 4.83 17.58 1.28
N PRO A 198 3.72 17.79 2.03
CA PRO A 198 3.34 19.10 2.53
C PRO A 198 4.40 19.71 3.46
N ARG A 199 5.03 18.86 4.26
CA ARG A 199 6.04 19.29 5.24
C ARG A 199 7.37 19.63 4.57
N ALA A 200 7.77 18.87 3.55
CA ALA A 200 8.91 19.23 2.72
C ALA A 200 8.72 20.62 2.09
N ALA A 201 7.51 20.87 1.57
CA ALA A 201 7.16 22.18 1.01
C ALA A 201 7.25 23.29 2.08
N ALA A 202 6.73 23.09 3.29
CA ALA A 202 6.81 24.05 4.39
C ALA A 202 8.26 24.31 4.87
N MET A 203 9.14 23.32 4.75
CA MET A 203 10.58 23.48 5.00
C MET A 203 11.31 24.20 3.84
N GLY A 204 10.62 24.59 2.77
CA GLY A 204 11.23 25.26 1.61
C GLY A 204 11.92 24.28 0.65
N ILE A 205 11.74 22.97 0.81
CA ILE A 205 12.36 21.95 -0.04
C ILE A 205 11.54 21.83 -1.33
N ALA A 206 12.18 22.11 -2.46
CA ALA A 206 11.53 21.99 -3.76
C ALA A 206 11.58 20.54 -4.27
N ILE A 207 10.40 19.97 -4.45
CA ILE A 207 10.22 18.64 -5.04
C ILE A 207 9.91 18.80 -6.55
N PRO A 208 10.60 18.13 -7.46
CA PRO A 208 11.67 17.14 -7.27
C PRO A 208 13.09 17.71 -7.37
N ARG A 209 13.24 19.05 -7.43
CA ARG A 209 14.55 19.69 -7.67
C ARG A 209 15.56 19.38 -6.57
N ASP A 210 15.19 19.66 -5.33
CA ASP A 210 16.10 19.50 -4.18
C ASP A 210 16.02 18.06 -3.64
N LEU A 211 14.83 17.47 -3.60
CA LEU A 211 14.58 16.12 -3.13
C LEU A 211 13.69 15.34 -4.12
N VAL A 212 14.21 14.25 -4.69
CA VAL A 212 13.43 13.34 -5.55
C VAL A 212 12.68 12.34 -4.70
N PRO A 213 11.34 12.39 -4.64
CA PRO A 213 10.55 11.39 -3.93
C PRO A 213 10.33 10.16 -4.81
N VAL A 214 10.52 8.99 -4.22
CA VAL A 214 10.24 7.68 -4.85
C VAL A 214 9.31 6.90 -3.92
N GLY A 215 8.22 6.35 -4.45
CA GLY A 215 7.25 5.58 -3.72
C GLY A 215 7.04 4.17 -4.29
N PHE A 216 6.11 3.43 -3.70
CA PHE A 216 5.70 2.10 -4.13
C PHE A 216 4.17 1.99 -4.10
N GLY A 217 3.59 1.51 -5.19
CA GLY A 217 2.16 1.26 -5.34
C GLY A 217 1.57 1.87 -6.59
N ASN A 218 2.08 3.02 -7.04
CA ASN A 218 1.51 3.82 -8.12
C ASN A 218 0.02 4.05 -7.88
N LEU A 219 -0.30 4.57 -6.69
CA LEU A 219 -1.67 4.77 -6.27
C LEU A 219 -2.31 5.94 -7.04
N PRO A 220 -3.59 5.82 -7.44
CA PRO A 220 -4.28 6.90 -8.15
C PRO A 220 -4.28 8.22 -7.39
N LEU A 221 -4.44 8.19 -6.07
CA LEU A 221 -4.39 9.37 -5.22
C LEU A 221 -3.02 10.04 -5.27
N SER A 222 -1.92 9.28 -5.18
CA SER A 222 -0.57 9.84 -5.22
C SER A 222 -0.25 10.47 -6.56
N ALA A 223 -0.67 9.85 -7.65
CA ALA A 223 -0.50 10.41 -9.00
C ALA A 223 -1.23 11.75 -9.17
N ALA A 224 -2.38 11.92 -8.50
CA ALA A 224 -3.16 13.15 -8.55
C ALA A 224 -2.64 14.25 -7.62
N MET A 225 -2.20 13.89 -6.40
CA MET A 225 -1.82 14.86 -5.35
C MET A 225 -0.33 15.19 -5.34
N LEU A 226 0.53 14.27 -5.78
CA LEU A 226 1.98 14.43 -5.85
C LEU A 226 2.48 13.95 -7.22
N PRO A 227 2.16 14.67 -8.30
CA PRO A 227 2.52 14.26 -9.66
C PRO A 227 4.04 14.19 -9.89
N GLN A 228 4.85 14.72 -8.97
CA GLN A 228 6.33 14.62 -8.99
C GLN A 228 6.85 13.28 -8.48
N LEU A 229 6.02 12.50 -7.82
CA LEU A 229 6.40 11.20 -7.26
C LEU A 229 6.80 10.23 -8.37
N ILE A 230 8.00 9.69 -8.31
CA ILE A 230 8.34 8.50 -9.06
C ILE A 230 7.80 7.31 -8.27
N SER A 231 6.98 6.45 -8.87
CA SER A 231 6.42 5.32 -8.13
C SER A 231 6.65 3.99 -8.85
N PHE A 232 7.02 2.97 -8.08
CA PHE A 232 7.04 1.60 -8.56
C PHE A 232 5.62 1.08 -8.70
N SER A 233 5.25 0.73 -9.93
CA SER A 233 3.92 0.21 -10.23
C SER A 233 3.81 -1.26 -9.84
N LEU A 234 2.99 -1.52 -8.82
CA LEU A 234 2.66 -2.84 -8.32
C LEU A 234 1.19 -3.11 -8.65
N ASP A 235 0.93 -3.93 -9.69
CA ASP A 235 -0.44 -4.30 -10.04
C ASP A 235 -0.98 -5.34 -9.06
N PHE A 236 -1.47 -4.88 -7.93
CA PHE A 236 -2.04 -5.73 -6.88
C PHE A 236 -3.25 -6.55 -7.37
N VAL A 237 -4.04 -5.99 -8.28
CA VAL A 237 -5.18 -6.70 -8.89
C VAL A 237 -4.67 -7.86 -9.75
N GLN A 238 -3.61 -7.64 -10.51
CA GLN A 238 -2.99 -8.70 -11.31
C GLN A 238 -2.36 -9.79 -10.43
N ILE A 239 -1.76 -9.43 -9.29
CA ILE A 239 -1.28 -10.42 -8.30
C ILE A 239 -2.43 -11.33 -7.89
N GLY A 240 -3.57 -10.76 -7.47
CA GLY A 240 -4.74 -11.54 -7.08
C GLY A 240 -5.30 -12.43 -8.19
N ARG A 241 -5.42 -11.88 -9.41
CA ARG A 241 -5.84 -12.65 -10.59
C ARG A 241 -4.90 -13.82 -10.88
N THR A 242 -3.60 -13.57 -10.80
CA THR A 242 -2.58 -14.60 -11.05
C THR A 242 -2.62 -15.65 -9.96
N SER A 243 -2.77 -15.28 -8.70
CA SER A 243 -2.89 -16.22 -7.58
C SER A 243 -4.09 -17.15 -7.75
N LEU A 244 -5.24 -16.63 -8.19
CA LEU A 244 -6.39 -17.50 -8.48
C LEU A 244 -6.15 -18.43 -9.67
N LYS A 245 -5.53 -17.95 -10.74
CA LYS A 245 -5.16 -18.83 -11.88
C LYS A 245 -4.21 -19.93 -11.43
N THR A 246 -3.23 -19.60 -10.60
CA THR A 246 -2.32 -20.58 -9.99
C THR A 246 -3.06 -21.60 -9.14
N ALA A 247 -4.03 -21.18 -8.33
CA ALA A 247 -4.87 -22.08 -7.55
C ALA A 247 -5.63 -23.07 -8.43
N LEU A 248 -6.20 -22.59 -9.54
CA LEU A 248 -6.93 -23.44 -10.49
C LEU A 248 -5.98 -24.40 -11.22
N GLU A 249 -4.78 -23.99 -11.52
CA GLU A 249 -3.78 -24.86 -12.18
C GLU A 249 -3.33 -25.97 -11.23
N LEU A 250 -2.98 -25.64 -9.99
CA LEU A 250 -2.60 -26.62 -8.97
C LEU A 250 -3.73 -27.61 -8.65
N SER A 251 -5.00 -27.18 -8.73
CA SER A 251 -6.13 -28.11 -8.54
C SER A 251 -6.31 -29.13 -9.66
N ARG A 252 -5.81 -28.82 -10.88
CA ARG A 252 -5.86 -29.71 -12.06
C ARG A 252 -4.64 -30.60 -12.17
N HIS A 253 -3.55 -30.22 -11.56
CA HIS A 253 -2.26 -30.88 -11.61
C HIS A 253 -1.81 -31.33 -10.21
N PRO A 254 -2.41 -32.42 -9.68
CA PRO A 254 -2.13 -32.88 -8.31
C PRO A 254 -0.67 -33.28 -8.07
N GLU A 255 0.06 -33.62 -9.15
CA GLU A 255 1.49 -33.92 -9.14
C GLU A 255 2.36 -32.68 -8.91
N GLN A 256 1.82 -31.48 -9.13
CA GLN A 256 2.53 -30.23 -8.93
C GLN A 256 2.37 -29.76 -7.48
N LEU A 257 3.46 -29.66 -6.74
CA LEU A 257 3.47 -29.26 -5.33
C LEU A 257 3.42 -27.75 -5.15
N SER A 258 4.20 -27.02 -5.95
CA SER A 258 4.28 -25.55 -5.87
C SER A 258 4.77 -24.94 -7.18
N CYS A 259 4.60 -23.63 -7.32
CA CYS A 259 5.21 -22.84 -8.38
C CYS A 259 5.57 -21.43 -7.89
N LYS A 260 6.57 -20.81 -8.51
CA LYS A 260 6.96 -19.43 -8.25
C LYS A 260 6.68 -18.59 -9.50
N ILE A 261 5.90 -17.52 -9.33
CA ILE A 261 5.57 -16.57 -10.38
C ILE A 261 6.02 -15.19 -9.95
N GLU A 262 6.89 -14.57 -10.72
CA GLU A 262 7.29 -13.18 -10.54
C GLU A 262 6.68 -12.32 -11.64
N LEU A 263 5.94 -11.31 -11.22
CA LEU A 263 5.37 -10.28 -12.09
C LEU A 263 6.37 -9.14 -12.27
N ALA A 264 6.32 -8.48 -13.42
CA ALA A 264 7.16 -7.31 -13.67
C ALA A 264 6.75 -6.12 -12.78
N CYS A 265 7.75 -5.39 -12.28
CA CYS A 265 7.57 -4.11 -11.60
C CYS A 265 7.78 -2.97 -12.60
N GLY A 266 6.76 -2.15 -12.81
CA GLY A 266 6.87 -0.94 -13.62
C GLY A 266 7.48 0.22 -12.83
N ILE A 267 7.93 1.25 -13.53
CA ILE A 267 8.32 2.55 -12.94
C ILE A 267 7.48 3.62 -13.62
N CYS A 268 6.62 4.27 -12.84
CA CYS A 268 5.86 5.44 -13.27
C CYS A 268 6.70 6.67 -12.94
N ARG A 269 6.98 7.49 -13.96
CA ARG A 269 7.79 8.71 -13.82
C ARG A 269 6.92 9.84 -13.31
N GLY A 270 7.49 10.59 -12.36
CA GLY A 270 6.88 11.83 -11.91
C GLY A 270 7.06 12.98 -12.90
N SER A 271 6.34 14.06 -12.64
CA SER A 271 6.47 15.33 -13.36
C SER A 271 7.71 16.10 -12.86
N ASP A 272 8.39 16.80 -13.77
CA ASP A 272 9.51 17.70 -13.42
C ASP A 272 9.05 19.09 -12.92
N VAL A 273 7.75 19.36 -12.91
CA VAL A 273 7.19 20.62 -12.41
C VAL A 273 7.34 20.69 -10.89
N CYS A 274 8.12 21.64 -10.39
CA CYS A 274 8.34 21.80 -8.96
C CYS A 274 7.09 22.27 -8.22
N ILE A 275 6.79 21.66 -7.07
CA ILE A 275 5.85 22.19 -6.09
C ILE A 275 6.60 23.26 -5.28
N SER A 276 6.06 24.47 -5.21
CA SER A 276 6.57 25.53 -4.35
C SER A 276 5.68 25.71 -3.12
N ALA A 277 6.32 26.03 -2.00
CA ALA A 277 5.74 26.13 -0.66
C ALA A 277 4.90 27.40 -0.43
N ALA A 278 3.94 27.74 -1.26
CA ALA A 278 3.07 28.88 -0.96
C ALA A 278 1.96 28.49 0.01
N GLY A 279 2.05 28.92 1.27
CA GLY A 279 0.91 28.99 2.19
C GLY A 279 0.83 27.97 3.31
N PHE A 280 1.91 27.29 3.68
CA PHE A 280 1.91 26.37 4.85
C PHE A 280 2.66 27.00 6.03
N ASP A 281 2.03 26.98 7.22
CA ASP A 281 2.68 27.40 8.45
C ASP A 281 3.43 26.20 9.06
N ALA A 282 4.74 26.37 9.29
CA ALA A 282 5.61 25.31 9.80
C ALA A 282 5.19 24.81 11.20
N GLU A 283 4.58 25.66 12.04
CA GLU A 283 4.13 25.29 13.39
C GLU A 283 2.91 24.39 13.39
N GLU A 284 2.07 24.44 12.36
CA GLU A 284 0.88 23.57 12.22
C GLU A 284 1.20 22.18 11.64
N MET A 285 2.48 21.85 11.39
CA MET A 285 2.90 20.70 10.62
C MET A 285 3.33 19.49 11.44
N ALA A 286 2.91 19.38 12.71
CA ALA A 286 3.11 18.15 13.47
C ALA A 286 2.47 16.95 12.77
N TYR A 287 3.20 15.84 12.74
CA TYR A 287 2.66 14.58 12.18
C TYR A 287 1.61 13.98 13.12
N ASP A 288 0.60 13.34 12.52
CA ASP A 288 -0.40 12.54 13.23
C ASP A 288 -0.42 11.14 12.57
N ASP A 289 -0.23 10.09 13.37
CA ASP A 289 -0.22 8.70 12.88
C ASP A 289 -1.53 8.32 12.16
N ARG A 290 -2.63 8.99 12.48
CA ARG A 290 -3.94 8.78 11.82
C ARG A 290 -3.99 9.32 10.40
N GLU A 291 -3.09 10.24 10.00
CA GLU A 291 -3.06 10.80 8.63
C GLU A 291 -2.84 9.69 7.58
N TYR A 292 -1.99 8.73 7.88
CA TYR A 292 -1.76 7.60 6.99
C TYR A 292 -3.06 6.83 6.71
N GLY A 293 -3.80 6.48 7.75
CA GLY A 293 -5.08 5.79 7.62
C GLY A 293 -6.14 6.62 6.88
N ALA A 294 -6.18 7.93 7.15
CA ALA A 294 -7.08 8.86 6.46
C ALA A 294 -6.77 8.93 4.96
N LEU A 295 -5.50 9.03 4.57
CA LEU A 295 -5.09 9.04 3.17
C LEU A 295 -5.36 7.70 2.47
N CYS A 296 -5.15 6.57 3.14
CA CYS A 296 -5.55 5.26 2.63
C CYS A 296 -7.06 5.18 2.38
N TYR A 297 -7.86 5.76 3.26
CA TYR A 297 -9.31 5.84 3.06
C TYR A 297 -9.69 6.71 1.85
N ILE A 298 -9.06 7.87 1.70
CA ILE A 298 -9.28 8.77 0.56
C ILE A 298 -8.87 8.10 -0.75
N ASP A 299 -7.71 7.41 -0.79
CA ASP A 299 -7.29 6.64 -1.97
C ASP A 299 -8.32 5.58 -2.36
N ARG A 300 -8.92 4.90 -1.38
CA ARG A 300 -9.99 3.93 -1.62
C ARG A 300 -11.23 4.58 -2.24
N LEU A 301 -11.67 5.74 -1.73
CA LEU A 301 -12.79 6.49 -2.32
C LEU A 301 -12.48 6.91 -3.76
N PHE A 302 -11.27 7.40 -3.98
CA PHE A 302 -10.80 7.83 -5.28
C PHE A 302 -10.73 6.67 -6.28
N SER A 303 -10.13 5.57 -5.89
CA SER A 303 -10.00 4.34 -6.69
C SER A 303 -11.35 3.69 -7.00
N ALA A 304 -12.33 3.80 -6.08
CA ALA A 304 -13.69 3.32 -6.28
C ALA A 304 -14.56 4.26 -7.14
N GLY A 305 -14.08 5.46 -7.45
CA GLY A 305 -14.85 6.49 -8.15
C GLY A 305 -16.02 7.06 -7.31
N ASP A 306 -15.93 7.00 -5.97
CA ASP A 306 -16.96 7.58 -5.07
C ASP A 306 -16.81 9.09 -4.99
N ARG A 307 -17.12 9.76 -6.12
CA ARG A 307 -17.05 11.22 -6.24
C ARG A 307 -17.90 11.93 -5.21
N LEU A 308 -19.06 11.37 -4.87
CA LEU A 308 -19.98 11.99 -3.92
C LEU A 308 -19.36 12.11 -2.52
N SER A 309 -18.69 11.07 -2.04
CA SER A 309 -17.97 11.13 -0.75
C SER A 309 -16.78 12.10 -0.79
N LEU A 310 -16.07 12.19 -1.92
CA LEU A 310 -15.00 13.16 -2.12
C LEU A 310 -15.51 14.61 -2.16
N ASP A 311 -16.67 14.87 -2.80
CA ASP A 311 -17.28 16.19 -2.83
C ASP A 311 -17.83 16.61 -1.46
N ILE A 312 -18.36 15.67 -0.67
CA ILE A 312 -18.73 15.92 0.73
C ILE A 312 -17.49 16.31 1.55
N LEU A 313 -16.39 15.56 1.42
CA LEU A 313 -15.12 15.89 2.08
C LEU A 313 -14.63 17.27 1.70
N ARG A 314 -14.72 17.65 0.43
CA ARG A 314 -14.37 18.99 -0.04
C ARG A 314 -15.23 20.05 0.64
N GLY A 315 -16.56 19.91 0.65
CA GLY A 315 -17.47 20.83 1.32
C GLY A 315 -17.22 20.97 2.82
N LEU A 316 -16.84 19.86 3.47
CA LEU A 316 -16.45 19.90 4.90
C LEU A 316 -15.17 20.73 5.12
N ASN A 317 -14.23 20.72 4.19
CA ASN A 317 -12.99 21.50 4.26
C ASN A 317 -13.19 22.97 3.83
N GLU A 318 -14.12 23.25 2.92
CA GLU A 318 -14.54 24.62 2.49
C GLU A 318 -15.39 25.33 3.57
N GLU A 319 -15.56 24.76 4.74
CA GLU A 319 -16.37 25.29 5.87
C GLU A 319 -17.87 25.40 5.61
N LEU A 320 -18.38 24.82 4.53
CA LEU A 320 -19.80 24.84 4.23
C LEU A 320 -20.60 24.16 5.36
N THR A 321 -21.74 24.70 5.71
CA THR A 321 -22.69 24.04 6.62
C THR A 321 -23.22 22.74 6.01
N TYR A 322 -23.73 21.84 6.82
CA TYR A 322 -24.33 20.59 6.31
C TYR A 322 -25.51 20.88 5.35
N SER A 323 -26.28 21.95 5.61
CA SER A 323 -27.38 22.35 4.71
C SER A 323 -26.85 22.81 3.37
N GLU A 324 -25.79 23.62 3.32
CA GLU A 324 -25.16 24.06 2.06
C GLU A 324 -24.55 22.89 1.29
N ILE A 325 -23.92 21.92 1.98
CA ILE A 325 -23.41 20.70 1.32
C ILE A 325 -24.57 19.87 0.76
N ALA A 326 -25.67 19.71 1.51
CA ALA A 326 -26.84 18.96 1.08
C ALA A 326 -27.48 19.61 -0.15
N GLU A 327 -27.65 20.92 -0.14
CA GLU A 327 -28.20 21.70 -1.27
C GLU A 327 -27.30 21.60 -2.50
N ARG A 328 -25.99 21.83 -2.35
CA ARG A 328 -24.99 21.77 -3.44
C ARG A 328 -24.93 20.40 -4.11
N LEU A 329 -25.11 19.32 -3.35
CA LEU A 329 -25.00 17.94 -3.83
C LEU A 329 -26.36 17.26 -4.07
N PHE A 330 -27.47 18.02 -3.95
CA PHE A 330 -28.85 17.53 -4.13
C PHE A 330 -29.17 16.33 -3.23
N LEU A 331 -28.73 16.37 -1.96
CA LEU A 331 -28.96 15.31 -0.98
C LEU A 331 -30.02 15.74 0.04
N SER A 332 -30.76 14.75 0.56
CA SER A 332 -31.52 14.97 1.79
C SER A 332 -30.58 15.03 3.01
N ASP A 333 -30.99 15.76 4.06
CA ASP A 333 -30.22 15.85 5.31
C ASP A 333 -29.89 14.48 5.91
N SER A 334 -30.80 13.53 5.82
CA SER A 334 -30.60 12.18 6.33
C SER A 334 -29.54 11.41 5.52
N ALA A 335 -29.57 11.52 4.19
CA ALA A 335 -28.58 10.89 3.31
C ALA A 335 -27.20 11.51 3.52
N LEU A 336 -27.10 12.83 3.64
CA LEU A 336 -25.84 13.51 3.93
C LEU A 336 -25.25 13.07 5.27
N ARG A 337 -26.06 13.11 6.35
CA ARG A 337 -25.61 12.68 7.70
C ARG A 337 -25.16 11.23 7.74
N TYR A 338 -25.82 10.35 7.02
CA TYR A 338 -25.40 8.95 6.90
C TYR A 338 -24.01 8.85 6.23
N ARG A 339 -23.79 9.55 5.11
CA ARG A 339 -22.49 9.56 4.42
C ARG A 339 -21.40 10.20 5.25
N ILE A 340 -21.65 11.33 5.92
CA ILE A 340 -20.68 11.97 6.80
C ILE A 340 -20.25 11.04 7.92
N ARG A 341 -21.17 10.26 8.50
CA ARG A 341 -20.84 9.27 9.52
C ARG A 341 -19.89 8.20 8.99
N ASN A 342 -20.14 7.69 7.78
CA ASN A 342 -19.28 6.71 7.13
C ASN A 342 -17.90 7.30 6.80
N ILE A 343 -17.86 8.56 6.34
CA ILE A 343 -16.61 9.27 6.07
C ILE A 343 -15.81 9.45 7.35
N PHE A 344 -16.43 9.91 8.44
CA PHE A 344 -15.72 10.08 9.70
C PHE A 344 -15.19 8.75 10.25
N SER A 345 -15.99 7.69 10.18
CA SER A 345 -15.56 6.34 10.55
C SER A 345 -14.36 5.87 9.71
N GLY A 346 -14.41 6.11 8.40
CA GLY A 346 -13.33 5.72 7.49
C GLY A 346 -12.03 6.53 7.68
N LEU A 347 -12.15 7.80 8.05
CA LEU A 347 -11.01 8.67 8.36
C LEU A 347 -10.43 8.44 9.77
N GLY A 348 -11.14 7.71 10.64
CA GLY A 348 -10.84 7.69 12.07
C GLY A 348 -11.08 9.04 12.77
N ALA A 349 -11.94 9.91 12.20
CA ALA A 349 -12.22 11.25 12.72
C ALA A 349 -13.38 11.23 13.72
N VAL A 350 -13.22 11.95 14.83
CA VAL A 350 -14.25 12.06 15.89
C VAL A 350 -15.15 13.28 15.74
N SER A 351 -14.75 14.24 14.91
CA SER A 351 -15.50 15.47 14.69
C SER A 351 -15.18 16.06 13.32
N ARG A 352 -15.96 17.08 12.90
CA ARG A 352 -15.68 17.84 11.68
C ARG A 352 -14.31 18.53 11.73
N ALA A 353 -13.97 19.15 12.85
CA ALA A 353 -12.68 19.81 13.03
C ALA A 353 -11.52 18.81 12.92
N ASP A 354 -11.70 17.61 13.48
CA ASP A 354 -10.72 16.53 13.39
C ASP A 354 -10.58 15.99 11.95
N ALA A 355 -11.68 15.80 11.23
CA ALA A 355 -11.66 15.43 9.81
C ALA A 355 -10.91 16.46 8.96
N ARG A 356 -11.15 17.76 9.19
CA ARG A 356 -10.43 18.84 8.50
C ARG A 356 -8.93 18.83 8.83
N ARG A 357 -8.57 18.62 10.09
CA ARG A 357 -7.17 18.52 10.50
C ARG A 357 -6.45 17.39 9.80
N LEU A 358 -7.09 16.23 9.67
CA LEU A 358 -6.53 15.05 9.01
C LEU A 358 -6.44 15.19 7.48
N THR A 359 -7.32 15.98 6.86
CA THR A 359 -7.45 15.97 5.40
C THR A 359 -7.18 17.32 4.75
N GLY A 360 -7.30 18.43 5.46
CA GLY A 360 -7.28 19.79 4.90
C GLY A 360 -6.00 20.12 4.14
N ARG A 361 -4.85 19.71 4.67
CA ARG A 361 -3.54 19.92 4.02
C ARG A 361 -3.44 19.29 2.64
N TYR A 362 -4.02 18.11 2.51
CA TYR A 362 -3.97 17.31 1.28
C TYR A 362 -4.99 17.79 0.25
N LEU A 363 -6.16 18.24 0.72
CA LEU A 363 -7.21 18.76 -0.15
C LEU A 363 -6.86 20.10 -0.78
N THR A 364 -6.04 20.91 -0.08
CA THR A 364 -5.51 22.16 -0.64
C THR A 364 -4.39 21.96 -1.65
N LEU A 365 -3.60 20.87 -1.54
CA LEU A 365 -2.47 20.61 -2.43
C LEU A 365 -2.85 20.11 -3.82
N GLY A 366 -4.00 19.51 -4.02
CA GLY A 366 -4.23 18.85 -5.30
C GLY A 366 -5.62 18.40 -5.67
N ILE A 367 -6.63 18.47 -4.79
CA ILE A 367 -7.97 17.98 -5.16
C ILE A 367 -8.65 18.89 -6.21
N HIS A 368 -8.16 20.09 -6.47
CA HIS A 368 -8.61 20.88 -7.61
C HIS A 368 -8.39 20.20 -8.97
N ASN A 369 -7.49 19.20 -9.03
CA ASN A 369 -7.21 18.41 -10.24
C ASN A 369 -7.90 17.04 -10.25
N LEU A 370 -8.76 16.75 -9.27
CA LEU A 370 -9.43 15.44 -9.11
C LEU A 370 -10.81 15.38 -9.79
N CYS A 371 -11.16 16.38 -10.65
CA CYS A 371 -12.41 16.40 -11.41
C CYS A 371 -12.17 16.18 -12.88
#